data_5421215f1fff181bab9db7c9394e8066
#
_entry.id   5421215f1fff181bab9db7c9394e8066
#
_cell.length_a   1.000
_cell.length_b   1.000
_cell.length_c   1.000
_cell.angle_alpha   90.00
_cell.angle_beta   90.00
_cell.angle_gamma   90.00
#
_symmetry.space_group_name_H-M   'P 1'
#
loop_
_entity.id
_entity.type
_entity.pdbx_description
1 polymer ?
#
loop_
_entity_poly.entity_id
_entity_poly.type
_entity_poly.pdbx_seq_one_letter_code
_entity_poly.pdbx_strand_id
1 'polypeptide(L)'
;MKRSVFLMLFFVAISCAAQELKPIKLNAPDLKRTSTLMNAFSNRKSTRTFSDKMLSHQDLSDLLWAANGINRPKEGKRTAPSARNKQDIKVYVCMAEGNYLYNASTSTLDPISKDDVRPMKAPVCLVLVSDSNESWGALDAGIVSQNISLFCSGADLATVCRATMNKEELKKALNLTDKQTLYLNHPVGYFK
;
A
#
# COMPACT_ATOMS: atom_id res chain seq x y z
N MET A 1 47.31 -56.08 1.07
CA MET A 1 46.85 -54.98 1.92
C MET A 1 46.09 -53.98 1.06
N LYS A 2 44.71 -54.01 1.08
CA LYS A 2 43.83 -53.07 0.33
C LYS A 2 43.48 -51.95 1.29
N ARG A 3 43.88 -50.70 0.97
CA ARG A 3 43.49 -49.49 1.70
C ARG A 3 42.22 -48.98 1.09
N SER A 4 41.09 -49.09 1.83
CA SER A 4 39.82 -48.42 1.49
C SER A 4 39.90 -46.97 1.93
N VAL A 5 39.79 -46.06 0.96
CA VAL A 5 39.65 -44.61 1.22
C VAL A 5 38.16 -44.33 1.37
N PHE A 6 37.76 -43.98 2.58
CA PHE A 6 36.36 -43.55 2.89
C PHE A 6 36.22 -42.06 2.57
N LEU A 7 35.55 -41.74 1.46
CA LEU A 7 35.28 -40.36 1.06
C LEU A 7 34.03 -39.86 1.84
N MET A 8 34.27 -39.03 2.84
CA MET A 8 33.21 -38.42 3.64
C MET A 8 32.65 -37.18 2.92
N LEU A 9 31.50 -37.32 2.26
CA LEU A 9 30.76 -36.18 1.65
C LEU A 9 30.13 -35.34 2.76
N PHE A 10 30.69 -34.16 2.98
CA PHE A 10 30.03 -33.10 3.80
C PHE A 10 28.88 -32.46 3.01
N PHE A 11 27.64 -32.80 3.32
CA PHE A 11 26.49 -32.06 2.87
C PHE A 11 26.39 -30.75 3.68
N VAL A 12 26.80 -29.64 3.09
CA VAL A 12 26.52 -28.33 3.63
C VAL A 12 25.04 -28.00 3.29
N ALA A 13 24.13 -28.19 4.24
CA ALA A 13 22.76 -27.71 4.11
C ALA A 13 22.76 -26.16 4.19
N ILE A 14 22.70 -25.51 3.05
CA ILE A 14 22.45 -24.06 2.98
C ILE A 14 20.99 -23.86 3.43
N SER A 15 20.80 -23.55 4.71
CA SER A 15 19.51 -23.10 5.23
C SER A 15 19.22 -21.71 4.63
N CYS A 16 18.41 -21.67 3.58
CA CYS A 16 17.84 -20.43 3.07
C CYS A 16 16.80 -19.96 4.10
N ALA A 17 17.23 -19.26 5.12
CA ALA A 17 16.31 -18.61 6.05
C ALA A 17 15.51 -17.58 5.26
N ALA A 18 14.25 -17.88 4.97
CA ALA A 18 13.34 -16.94 4.36
C ALA A 18 13.19 -15.72 5.28
N GLN A 19 13.80 -14.61 4.90
CA GLN A 19 13.80 -13.36 5.68
C GLN A 19 12.34 -12.95 5.96
N GLU A 20 11.95 -12.91 7.22
CA GLU A 20 10.60 -12.48 7.62
C GLU A 20 10.39 -11.01 7.28
N LEU A 21 9.17 -10.68 6.82
CA LEU A 21 8.76 -9.28 6.65
C LEU A 21 8.70 -8.62 8.03
N LYS A 22 9.25 -7.40 8.10
CA LYS A 22 9.24 -6.59 9.33
C LYS A 22 8.33 -5.38 9.14
N PRO A 23 7.75 -4.84 10.23
CA PRO A 23 7.05 -3.57 10.18
C PRO A 23 7.96 -2.47 9.64
N ILE A 24 7.43 -1.64 8.76
CA ILE A 24 8.13 -0.48 8.20
C ILE A 24 7.62 0.77 8.93
N LYS A 25 8.49 1.45 9.67
CA LYS A 25 8.15 2.73 10.29
C LYS A 25 8.09 3.82 9.23
N LEU A 26 7.00 4.57 9.18
CA LEU A 26 6.83 5.69 8.26
C LEU A 26 7.33 7.00 8.88
N ASN A 27 7.72 7.94 8.01
CA ASN A 27 8.09 9.30 8.42
C ASN A 27 6.85 10.10 8.84
N ALA A 28 7.06 11.15 9.62
CA ALA A 28 6.05 12.17 9.78
C ALA A 28 5.74 12.84 8.41
N PRO A 29 4.47 13.24 8.16
CA PRO A 29 4.10 13.87 6.90
C PRO A 29 4.83 15.21 6.73
N ASP A 30 5.32 15.47 5.52
CA ASP A 30 5.88 16.77 5.16
C ASP A 30 4.76 17.75 4.80
N LEU A 31 4.34 18.53 5.79
CA LEU A 31 3.28 19.56 5.64
C LEU A 31 3.76 20.82 4.89
N LYS A 32 5.04 20.87 4.47
CA LYS A 32 5.63 22.02 3.75
C LYS A 32 5.75 21.78 2.25
N ARG A 33 5.17 20.71 1.72
CA ARG A 33 5.12 20.48 0.26
C ARG A 33 4.50 21.69 -0.44
N THR A 34 5.15 22.16 -1.50
CA THR A 34 4.86 23.46 -2.13
C THR A 34 3.77 23.40 -3.20
N SER A 35 3.33 22.23 -3.64
CA SER A 35 2.27 22.14 -4.64
C SER A 35 0.94 22.65 -4.08
N THR A 36 0.30 23.55 -4.83
CA THR A 36 -1.02 24.04 -4.46
C THR A 36 -2.11 23.02 -4.80
N LEU A 37 -3.24 23.10 -4.09
CA LEU A 37 -4.40 22.27 -4.39
C LEU A 37 -4.89 22.47 -5.82
N MET A 38 -4.88 23.73 -6.32
CA MET A 38 -5.30 24.04 -7.69
C MET A 38 -4.39 23.43 -8.74
N ASN A 39 -3.07 23.38 -8.49
CA ASN A 39 -2.14 22.68 -9.36
C ASN A 39 -2.39 21.19 -9.35
N ALA A 40 -2.68 20.59 -8.19
CA ALA A 40 -3.00 19.19 -8.09
C ALA A 40 -4.26 18.85 -8.91
N PHE A 41 -5.33 19.65 -8.83
CA PHE A 41 -6.52 19.48 -9.66
C PHE A 41 -6.24 19.64 -11.15
N SER A 42 -5.52 20.68 -11.54
CA SER A 42 -5.20 20.99 -12.94
C SER A 42 -4.39 19.88 -13.61
N ASN A 43 -3.42 19.30 -12.88
CA ASN A 43 -2.48 18.31 -13.41
C ASN A 43 -2.96 16.86 -13.24
N ARG A 44 -4.00 16.60 -12.43
CA ARG A 44 -4.50 15.26 -12.17
C ARG A 44 -4.90 14.54 -13.46
N LYS A 45 -4.26 13.43 -13.71
CA LYS A 45 -4.56 12.54 -14.86
C LYS A 45 -4.36 11.07 -14.47
N SER A 46 -5.02 10.18 -15.20
CA SER A 46 -4.80 8.73 -15.08
C SER A 46 -3.58 8.33 -15.87
N THR A 47 -2.55 7.82 -15.17
CA THR A 47 -1.30 7.34 -15.79
C THR A 47 -1.14 5.86 -15.48
N ARG A 48 -0.82 5.05 -16.50
CA ARG A 48 -0.73 3.59 -16.42
C ARG A 48 0.66 3.04 -16.69
N THR A 49 1.63 3.91 -16.87
CA THR A 49 3.05 3.59 -17.06
C THR A 49 3.85 4.21 -15.93
N PHE A 50 4.75 3.44 -15.34
CA PHE A 50 5.50 3.81 -14.16
C PHE A 50 6.97 3.53 -14.37
N SER A 51 7.84 4.35 -13.79
CA SER A 51 9.24 4.01 -13.60
C SER A 51 9.36 2.81 -12.64
N ASP A 52 10.38 1.99 -12.81
CA ASP A 52 10.68 0.87 -11.89
C ASP A 52 11.30 1.37 -10.55
N LYS A 53 11.61 2.67 -10.44
CA LYS A 53 12.17 3.26 -9.23
C LYS A 53 11.15 3.20 -8.10
N MET A 54 11.52 2.61 -6.95
CA MET A 54 10.71 2.63 -5.74
C MET A 54 10.48 4.06 -5.26
N LEU A 55 9.30 4.32 -4.69
CA LEU A 55 9.00 5.60 -4.05
C LEU A 55 10.02 5.88 -2.95
N SER A 56 10.39 7.15 -2.80
CA SER A 56 11.15 7.56 -1.61
C SER A 56 10.34 7.24 -0.34
N HIS A 57 11.04 6.99 0.75
CA HIS A 57 10.37 6.71 2.03
C HIS A 57 9.45 7.86 2.46
N GLN A 58 9.85 9.12 2.16
CA GLN A 58 9.03 10.30 2.45
C GLN A 58 7.80 10.35 1.55
N ASP A 59 7.93 10.12 0.23
CA ASP A 59 6.78 10.13 -0.68
C ASP A 59 5.75 9.04 -0.33
N LEU A 60 6.22 7.84 0.04
CA LEU A 60 5.35 6.77 0.50
C LEU A 60 4.64 7.15 1.82
N SER A 61 5.36 7.73 2.77
CA SER A 61 4.82 8.16 4.05
C SER A 61 3.75 9.24 3.88
N ASP A 62 4.04 10.26 3.08
CA ASP A 62 3.14 11.37 2.80
C ASP A 62 1.89 10.92 2.01
N LEU A 63 2.08 10.02 1.03
CA LEU A 63 0.99 9.42 0.26
C LEU A 63 -0.01 8.70 1.17
N LEU A 64 0.49 7.87 2.08
CA LEU A 64 -0.36 7.10 3.00
C LEU A 64 -1.05 8.00 4.01
N TRP A 65 -0.33 9.01 4.53
CA TRP A 65 -0.94 10.00 5.40
C TRP A 65 -2.02 10.82 4.67
N ALA A 66 -1.75 11.28 3.46
CA ALA A 66 -2.73 12.00 2.66
C ALA A 66 -3.96 11.14 2.35
N ALA A 67 -3.77 9.86 2.03
CA ALA A 67 -4.84 8.92 1.72
C ALA A 67 -5.83 8.78 2.88
N ASN A 68 -5.34 8.40 4.07
CA ASN A 68 -6.21 8.09 5.22
C ASN A 68 -5.49 8.20 6.57
N GLY A 69 -4.54 9.13 6.70
CA GLY A 69 -3.79 9.36 7.93
C GLY A 69 -4.59 10.11 9.00
N ILE A 70 -4.07 10.15 10.23
CA ILE A 70 -4.66 10.92 11.33
C ILE A 70 -4.16 12.36 11.25
N ASN A 71 -5.05 13.31 10.98
CA ASN A 71 -4.73 14.74 10.91
C ASN A 71 -5.20 15.53 12.14
N ARG A 72 -6.06 14.94 12.96
CA ARG A 72 -6.56 15.50 14.23
C ARG A 72 -6.40 14.47 15.34
N PRO A 73 -5.18 14.28 15.87
CA PRO A 73 -4.85 13.18 16.79
C PRO A 73 -5.65 13.21 18.10
N LYS A 74 -5.97 14.40 18.61
CA LYS A 74 -6.79 14.55 19.83
C LYS A 74 -8.23 14.03 19.64
N GLU A 75 -8.76 14.06 18.43
CA GLU A 75 -10.11 13.63 18.08
C GLU A 75 -10.13 12.24 17.41
N GLY A 76 -8.96 11.70 17.08
CA GLY A 76 -8.83 10.46 16.30
C GLY A 76 -9.39 10.58 14.86
N LYS A 77 -9.45 11.80 14.31
CA LYS A 77 -10.00 12.05 12.96
C LYS A 77 -8.92 11.93 11.89
N ARG A 78 -9.39 11.60 10.68
CA ARG A 78 -8.53 11.31 9.54
C ARG A 78 -8.57 12.41 8.47
N THR A 79 -7.63 12.34 7.54
CA THR A 79 -7.61 13.18 6.32
C THR A 79 -8.83 12.92 5.44
N ALA A 80 -9.30 11.67 5.39
CA ALA A 80 -10.52 11.29 4.70
C ALA A 80 -11.70 11.25 5.69
N PRO A 81 -12.82 11.99 5.45
CA PRO A 81 -14.05 11.76 6.19
C PRO A 81 -14.66 10.41 5.84
N SER A 82 -15.52 9.88 6.68
CA SER A 82 -16.28 8.66 6.43
C SER A 82 -17.70 8.76 6.94
N ALA A 83 -18.59 7.97 6.36
CA ALA A 83 -20.00 7.92 6.78
C ALA A 83 -20.08 7.59 8.28
N ARG A 84 -20.79 8.42 9.04
CA ARG A 84 -20.94 8.29 10.50
C ARG A 84 -19.61 8.19 11.25
N ASN A 85 -18.51 8.67 10.67
CA ASN A 85 -17.16 8.56 11.21
C ASN A 85 -16.71 7.11 11.49
N LYS A 86 -17.18 6.14 10.70
CA LYS A 86 -16.83 4.72 10.89
C LYS A 86 -15.37 4.42 10.60
N GLN A 87 -14.71 5.22 9.76
CA GLN A 87 -13.29 5.05 9.38
C GLN A 87 -12.98 3.61 8.91
N ASP A 88 -13.94 3.04 8.20
CA ASP A 88 -13.97 1.63 7.80
C ASP A 88 -12.99 1.30 6.68
N ILE A 89 -12.44 2.29 5.98
CA ILE A 89 -11.49 2.04 4.89
C ILE A 89 -10.10 1.77 5.43
N LYS A 90 -9.61 0.57 5.09
CA LYS A 90 -8.22 0.14 5.27
C LYS A 90 -7.44 0.33 3.97
N VAL A 91 -6.21 0.80 4.10
CA VAL A 91 -5.28 0.97 2.98
C VAL A 91 -4.23 -0.13 3.09
N TYR A 92 -4.28 -1.10 2.19
CA TYR A 92 -3.24 -2.11 2.04
C TYR A 92 -2.21 -1.63 1.02
N VAL A 93 -0.96 -1.95 1.28
CA VAL A 93 0.19 -1.56 0.45
C VAL A 93 0.83 -2.82 -0.10
N CYS A 94 0.68 -3.06 -1.40
CA CYS A 94 1.27 -4.20 -2.08
C CYS A 94 2.53 -3.73 -2.82
N MET A 95 3.65 -4.35 -2.51
CA MET A 95 4.98 -4.13 -3.11
C MET A 95 5.56 -5.47 -3.59
N ALA A 96 6.65 -5.43 -4.34
CA ALA A 96 7.28 -6.67 -4.84
C ALA A 96 7.75 -7.61 -3.72
N GLU A 97 8.21 -7.03 -2.62
CA GLU A 97 8.72 -7.75 -1.46
C GLU A 97 7.63 -8.25 -0.51
N GLY A 98 6.39 -7.78 -0.67
CA GLY A 98 5.28 -8.21 0.17
C GLY A 98 4.16 -7.20 0.36
N ASN A 99 3.20 -7.58 1.16
CA ASN A 99 1.97 -6.86 1.40
C ASN A 99 1.88 -6.40 2.85
N TYR A 100 1.38 -5.20 3.05
CA TYR A 100 1.32 -4.54 4.35
C TYR A 100 -0.03 -3.88 4.57
N LEU A 101 -0.43 -3.74 5.82
CA LEU A 101 -1.54 -2.87 6.24
C LEU A 101 -0.98 -1.55 6.75
N TYR A 102 -1.48 -0.43 6.22
CA TYR A 102 -1.17 0.89 6.77
C TYR A 102 -1.87 1.10 8.10
N ASN A 103 -1.07 1.26 9.15
CA ASN A 103 -1.52 1.58 10.50
C ASN A 103 -1.30 3.07 10.76
N ALA A 104 -2.37 3.85 10.66
CA ALA A 104 -2.29 5.29 10.86
C ALA A 104 -2.03 5.70 12.31
N SER A 105 -2.36 4.86 13.29
CA SER A 105 -2.17 5.17 14.72
C SER A 105 -0.70 5.09 15.13
N THR A 106 0.03 4.13 14.58
CA THR A 106 1.46 3.93 14.86
C THR A 106 2.36 4.52 13.78
N SER A 107 1.78 4.98 12.66
CA SER A 107 2.50 5.39 11.45
C SER A 107 3.46 4.28 10.99
N THR A 108 2.92 3.07 10.78
CA THR A 108 3.67 1.89 10.33
C THR A 108 2.97 1.21 9.18
N LEU A 109 3.74 0.44 8.43
CA LEU A 109 3.25 -0.62 7.55
C LEU A 109 3.43 -1.94 8.31
N ASP A 110 2.33 -2.56 8.66
CA ASP A 110 2.32 -3.82 9.40
C ASP A 110 2.31 -4.98 8.38
N PRO A 111 3.26 -5.93 8.44
CA PRO A 111 3.43 -6.97 7.43
C PRO A 111 2.27 -7.97 7.44
N ILE A 112 1.85 -8.43 6.25
CA ILE A 112 0.77 -9.40 6.06
C ILE A 112 1.27 -10.67 5.38
N SER A 113 1.82 -10.56 4.17
CA SER A 113 2.30 -11.69 3.38
C SER A 113 3.42 -11.29 2.41
N LYS A 114 4.16 -12.27 1.90
CA LYS A 114 5.29 -12.06 0.97
C LYS A 114 4.91 -12.18 -0.51
N ASP A 115 3.68 -12.53 -0.81
CA ASP A 115 3.26 -12.77 -2.18
C ASP A 115 3.21 -11.46 -2.98
N ASP A 116 3.74 -11.43 -4.19
CA ASP A 116 3.57 -10.29 -5.09
C ASP A 116 2.19 -10.37 -5.76
N VAL A 117 1.21 -9.72 -5.16
CA VAL A 117 -0.18 -9.66 -5.64
C VAL A 117 -0.57 -8.27 -6.15
N ARG A 118 0.40 -7.47 -6.56
CA ARG A 118 0.13 -6.14 -7.11
C ARG A 118 -0.84 -6.22 -8.30
N PRO A 119 -2.00 -5.55 -8.25
CA PRO A 119 -2.99 -5.59 -9.34
C PRO A 119 -2.50 -5.03 -10.68
N MET A 120 -1.37 -4.33 -10.66
CA MET A 120 -0.68 -3.80 -11.83
C MET A 120 0.81 -3.67 -11.55
N LYS A 121 1.64 -3.84 -12.57
CA LYS A 121 3.10 -3.63 -12.45
C LYS A 121 3.39 -2.14 -12.19
N ALA A 122 3.60 -1.81 -10.93
CA ALA A 122 4.03 -0.50 -10.41
C ALA A 122 4.88 -0.74 -9.17
N PRO A 123 5.75 0.20 -8.75
CA PRO A 123 6.52 0.03 -7.50
C PRO A 123 5.64 -0.25 -6.30
N VAL A 124 4.52 0.46 -6.17
CA VAL A 124 3.54 0.33 -5.08
C VAL A 124 2.14 0.22 -5.65
N CYS A 125 1.30 -0.64 -5.09
CA CYS A 125 -0.14 -0.64 -5.35
C CYS A 125 -0.90 -0.49 -4.02
N LEU A 126 -1.67 0.58 -3.89
CA LEU A 126 -2.57 0.75 -2.76
C LEU A 126 -3.90 0.06 -3.05
N VAL A 127 -4.38 -0.76 -2.13
CA VAL A 127 -5.67 -1.47 -2.24
C VAL A 127 -6.59 -0.98 -1.14
N LEU A 128 -7.77 -0.48 -1.52
CA LEU A 128 -8.76 0.07 -0.61
C LEU A 128 -9.82 -0.97 -0.29
N VAL A 129 -9.92 -1.31 0.99
CA VAL A 129 -10.79 -2.34 1.53
C VAL A 129 -11.66 -1.73 2.62
N SER A 130 -12.97 -1.93 2.55
CA SER A 130 -13.85 -1.60 3.67
C SER A 130 -13.97 -2.77 4.64
N ASP A 131 -13.91 -2.48 5.93
CA ASP A 131 -14.13 -3.45 7.00
C ASP A 131 -15.63 -3.80 7.19
N SER A 132 -16.50 -3.25 6.37
CA SER A 132 -17.94 -3.50 6.46
C SER A 132 -18.56 -3.81 5.10
N ASN A 133 -19.67 -4.57 5.12
CA ASN A 133 -20.49 -4.84 3.93
C ASN A 133 -21.57 -3.75 3.73
N GLU A 134 -21.50 -2.62 4.43
CA GLU A 134 -22.47 -1.55 4.30
C GLU A 134 -22.29 -0.80 2.98
N SER A 135 -23.39 -0.26 2.47
CA SER A 135 -23.42 0.49 1.21
C SER A 135 -22.52 1.74 1.18
N TRP A 136 -22.16 2.28 2.34
CA TRP A 136 -21.28 3.45 2.48
C TRP A 136 -19.81 3.16 2.14
N GLY A 137 -19.35 1.91 2.27
CA GLY A 137 -17.95 1.55 2.03
C GLY A 137 -17.45 1.95 0.65
N ALA A 138 -18.28 1.88 -0.40
CA ALA A 138 -17.91 2.32 -1.73
C ALA A 138 -17.70 3.84 -1.82
N LEU A 139 -18.54 4.63 -1.12
CA LEU A 139 -18.44 6.08 -1.07
C LEU A 139 -17.18 6.51 -0.30
N ASP A 140 -16.97 5.92 0.87
CA ASP A 140 -15.78 6.18 1.69
C ASP A 140 -14.49 5.79 0.99
N ALA A 141 -14.47 4.67 0.25
CA ALA A 141 -13.35 4.29 -0.61
C ALA A 141 -13.10 5.30 -1.72
N GLY A 142 -14.15 5.87 -2.32
CA GLY A 142 -14.06 6.95 -3.31
C GLY A 142 -13.39 8.21 -2.76
N ILE A 143 -13.69 8.58 -1.51
CA ILE A 143 -13.08 9.73 -0.83
C ILE A 143 -11.58 9.50 -0.63
N VAL A 144 -11.19 8.35 -0.08
CA VAL A 144 -9.77 7.99 0.09
C VAL A 144 -9.05 7.93 -1.25
N SER A 145 -9.69 7.36 -2.28
CA SER A 145 -9.18 7.29 -3.66
C SER A 145 -8.88 8.67 -4.24
N GLN A 146 -9.76 9.66 -4.01
CA GLN A 146 -9.54 11.01 -4.50
C GLN A 146 -8.38 11.70 -3.76
N ASN A 147 -8.22 11.48 -2.45
CA ASN A 147 -7.05 11.96 -1.71
C ASN A 147 -5.74 11.42 -2.33
N ILE A 148 -5.69 10.12 -2.64
CA ILE A 148 -4.53 9.50 -3.33
C ILE A 148 -4.29 10.18 -4.68
N SER A 149 -5.33 10.35 -5.49
CA SER A 149 -5.23 10.94 -6.83
C SER A 149 -4.69 12.37 -6.80
N LEU A 150 -5.18 13.20 -5.89
CA LEU A 150 -4.74 14.60 -5.73
C LEU A 150 -3.34 14.69 -5.15
N PHE A 151 -3.02 13.87 -4.14
CA PHE A 151 -1.67 13.83 -3.60
C PHE A 151 -0.65 13.43 -4.68
N CYS A 152 -0.89 12.36 -5.42
CA CYS A 152 0.00 11.94 -6.50
C CYS A 152 0.20 13.03 -7.53
N SER A 153 -0.88 13.73 -7.94
CA SER A 153 -0.79 14.84 -8.89
C SER A 153 0.06 16.00 -8.37
N GLY A 154 -0.06 16.34 -7.08
CA GLY A 154 0.70 17.41 -6.45
C GLY A 154 2.15 17.04 -6.09
N ALA A 155 2.48 15.74 -6.08
CA ALA A 155 3.79 15.20 -5.71
C ALA A 155 4.58 14.64 -6.90
N ASP A 156 4.17 14.94 -8.15
CA ASP A 156 4.75 14.40 -9.38
C ASP A 156 4.82 12.87 -9.41
N LEU A 157 3.78 12.22 -8.89
CA LEU A 157 3.59 10.77 -8.93
C LEU A 157 2.53 10.38 -9.96
N ALA A 158 2.79 9.30 -10.67
CA ALA A 158 1.85 8.68 -11.58
C ALA A 158 0.91 7.74 -10.80
N THR A 159 -0.39 7.81 -11.11
CA THR A 159 -1.39 6.87 -10.55
C THR A 159 -2.60 6.75 -11.47
N VAL A 160 -3.39 5.72 -11.24
CA VAL A 160 -4.74 5.54 -11.80
C VAL A 160 -5.64 4.82 -10.80
N CYS A 161 -6.83 5.37 -10.55
CA CYS A 161 -7.86 4.68 -9.80
C CYS A 161 -8.45 3.54 -10.65
N ARG A 162 -8.52 2.31 -10.09
CA ARG A 162 -9.02 1.12 -10.79
C ARG A 162 -9.88 0.26 -9.88
N ALA A 163 -10.96 -0.31 -10.44
CA ALA A 163 -11.73 -1.38 -9.80
C ALA A 163 -11.30 -2.78 -10.27
N THR A 164 -10.56 -2.87 -11.39
CA THR A 164 -10.10 -4.15 -11.95
C THR A 164 -8.95 -4.70 -11.13
N MET A 165 -9.18 -5.88 -10.51
CA MET A 165 -8.19 -6.62 -9.72
C MET A 165 -8.64 -8.08 -9.56
N ASN A 166 -7.72 -8.99 -9.28
CA ASN A 166 -8.06 -10.35 -8.88
C ASN A 166 -8.44 -10.36 -7.39
N LYS A 167 -9.76 -10.28 -7.13
CA LYS A 167 -10.28 -10.16 -5.77
C LYS A 167 -10.00 -11.40 -4.92
N GLU A 168 -10.07 -12.60 -5.48
CA GLU A 168 -9.86 -13.85 -4.75
C GLU A 168 -8.40 -13.99 -4.31
N GLU A 169 -7.47 -13.69 -5.20
CA GLU A 169 -6.04 -13.69 -4.89
C GLU A 169 -5.70 -12.66 -3.80
N LEU A 170 -6.22 -11.44 -3.94
CA LEU A 170 -6.02 -10.37 -2.95
C LEU A 170 -6.64 -10.70 -1.60
N LYS A 171 -7.85 -11.28 -1.56
CA LYS A 171 -8.47 -11.73 -0.29
C LYS A 171 -7.57 -12.70 0.46
N LYS A 172 -7.03 -13.69 -0.26
CA LYS A 172 -6.13 -14.69 0.32
C LYS A 172 -4.82 -14.06 0.80
N ALA A 173 -4.14 -13.29 -0.06
CA ALA A 173 -2.83 -12.72 0.25
C ALA A 173 -2.88 -11.64 1.33
N LEU A 174 -3.98 -10.88 1.41
CA LEU A 174 -4.18 -9.84 2.42
C LEU A 174 -4.89 -10.34 3.69
N ASN A 175 -5.14 -11.66 3.80
CA ASN A 175 -5.83 -12.30 4.93
C ASN A 175 -7.20 -11.65 5.23
N LEU A 176 -7.96 -11.31 4.19
CA LEU A 176 -9.25 -10.65 4.35
C LEU A 176 -10.33 -11.64 4.78
N THR A 177 -11.24 -11.17 5.62
CA THR A 177 -12.45 -11.91 6.04
C THR A 177 -13.60 -11.67 5.06
N ASP A 178 -14.67 -12.49 5.15
CA ASP A 178 -15.87 -12.33 4.32
C ASP A 178 -16.64 -11.01 4.59
N LYS A 179 -16.39 -10.37 5.73
CA LYS A 179 -16.98 -9.07 6.07
C LYS A 179 -16.27 -7.90 5.37
N GLN A 180 -15.11 -8.13 4.79
CA GLN A 180 -14.29 -7.11 4.15
C GLN A 180 -14.51 -7.08 2.64
N THR A 181 -14.67 -5.89 2.09
CA THR A 181 -14.96 -5.70 0.66
C THR A 181 -13.85 -4.89 -0.02
N LEU A 182 -13.27 -5.48 -1.07
CA LEU A 182 -12.30 -4.84 -1.97
C LEU A 182 -13.02 -3.91 -2.95
N TYR A 183 -12.72 -2.62 -2.94
CA TYR A 183 -13.35 -1.64 -3.81
C TYR A 183 -12.45 -1.15 -4.93
N LEU A 184 -11.32 -0.54 -4.59
CA LEU A 184 -10.46 0.16 -5.53
C LEU A 184 -9.00 -0.20 -5.32
N ASN A 185 -8.18 -0.01 -6.37
CA ASN A 185 -6.74 -0.03 -6.24
C ASN A 185 -6.10 1.15 -6.98
N HIS A 186 -4.94 1.56 -6.49
CA HIS A 186 -4.10 2.60 -7.05
C HIS A 186 -2.69 2.08 -7.22
N PRO A 187 -2.26 1.66 -8.42
CA PRO A 187 -0.84 1.57 -8.72
C PRO A 187 -0.23 2.96 -8.69
N VAL A 188 0.92 3.10 -8.03
CA VAL A 188 1.63 4.37 -7.84
C VAL A 188 3.12 4.18 -8.11
N GLY A 189 3.72 5.15 -8.77
CA GLY A 189 5.14 5.22 -9.05
C GLY A 189 5.52 6.59 -9.58
N TYR A 190 6.80 6.81 -9.82
CA TYR A 190 7.24 7.99 -10.58
C TYR A 190 6.86 7.86 -12.05
N PHE A 191 6.74 8.98 -12.75
CA PHE A 191 6.57 8.97 -14.20
C PHE A 191 7.76 8.27 -14.88
N LYS A 192 7.48 7.56 -15.99
CA LYS A 192 8.49 6.90 -16.81
C LYS A 192 9.13 7.91 -17.76
#